data_e4df3ca27e888a9a71e866410250d040
#
_entry.id   e4df3ca27e888a9a71e866410250d040
#
_cell.length_a   1.000
_cell.length_b   1.000
_cell.length_c   1.000
_cell.angle_alpha   90.00
_cell.angle_beta   90.00
_cell.angle_gamma   90.00
#
_symmetry.space_group_name_H-M   'P 1'
#
loop_
_entity.id
_entity.type
_entity.pdbx_description
1 polymer ?
#
loop_
_entity_poly.entity_id
_entity_poly.type
_entity_poly.pdbx_seq_one_letter_code
_entity_poly.pdbx_strand_id
1 'polypeptide(L)'
;KFPLKIINEKPYIDVLVKSGKSETLAKVLVDNGNSDALWLFANRTNIIEIPSKNIPDFLGRGFSGNIYGKKGRIEYMKLGKYEFKNIITSFPDSVSTQNINNTIDRWGSIGGEVLRRFYQIFDYKNNALYLKPNKNFEQEFLYDKSGLELQHEGMEWVEERIEVRGHYKGEVFDGTGEKITNSFAYKFDLKPIYKIFNVRTSSSAEAAGLKVNDQLISINGKIAYKMSLDQITKLLRGPEDKIIKLEVLRDGKAIPIRFRLRTML
;
A
#
# COMPACT_ATOMS: atom_id res chain seq x y z
N LYS A 1 2.75 -27.55 -7.72
CA LYS A 1 3.45 -27.22 -8.96
C LYS A 1 2.47 -26.63 -9.94
N PHE A 2 2.82 -25.49 -10.56
CA PHE A 2 2.04 -24.80 -11.58
C PHE A 2 2.92 -24.61 -12.83
N PRO A 3 2.39 -24.82 -14.03
CA PRO A 3 3.14 -24.52 -15.25
C PRO A 3 3.32 -23.01 -15.39
N LEU A 4 4.56 -22.57 -15.68
CA LEU A 4 4.87 -21.21 -16.08
C LEU A 4 4.93 -21.13 -17.60
N LYS A 5 4.38 -20.08 -18.17
CA LYS A 5 4.60 -19.70 -19.58
C LYS A 5 5.57 -18.52 -19.56
N ILE A 6 6.78 -18.74 -20.06
CA ILE A 6 7.78 -17.66 -20.17
C ILE A 6 7.62 -17.00 -21.55
N ILE A 7 7.22 -15.74 -21.55
CA ILE A 7 7.00 -14.97 -22.79
C ILE A 7 7.75 -13.64 -22.64
N ASN A 8 8.69 -13.36 -23.52
CA ASN A 8 9.56 -12.18 -23.46
C ASN A 8 10.19 -12.03 -22.04
N GLU A 9 10.80 -13.12 -21.56
CA GLU A 9 11.49 -13.21 -20.26
C GLU A 9 10.60 -12.95 -19.02
N LYS A 10 9.28 -12.94 -19.20
CA LYS A 10 8.31 -12.70 -18.12
C LYS A 10 7.49 -13.95 -17.83
N PRO A 11 7.26 -14.26 -16.53
CA PRO A 11 6.50 -15.44 -16.12
C PRO A 11 4.99 -15.18 -16.15
N TYR A 12 4.25 -16.04 -16.82
CA TYR A 12 2.78 -16.03 -16.87
C TYR A 12 2.22 -17.34 -16.33
N ILE A 13 1.05 -17.24 -15.70
CA ILE A 13 0.24 -18.38 -15.25
C ILE A 13 -1.22 -18.17 -15.67
N ASP A 14 -1.96 -19.25 -15.73
CA ASP A 14 -3.40 -19.19 -15.95
C ASP A 14 -4.12 -19.28 -14.61
N VAL A 15 -5.06 -18.37 -14.37
CA VAL A 15 -5.93 -18.33 -13.19
C VAL A 15 -7.39 -18.32 -13.64
N LEU A 16 -8.23 -19.07 -12.95
CA LEU A 16 -9.68 -18.99 -13.18
C LEU A 16 -10.23 -17.82 -12.37
N VAL A 17 -10.91 -16.90 -13.03
CA VAL A 17 -11.53 -15.72 -12.38
C VAL A 17 -13.01 -15.70 -12.65
N LYS A 18 -13.80 -15.31 -11.62
CA LYS A 18 -15.22 -15.03 -11.75
C LYS A 18 -15.48 -13.59 -11.36
N SER A 19 -16.01 -12.83 -12.33
CA SER A 19 -16.40 -11.44 -12.17
C SER A 19 -17.76 -11.23 -12.83
N GLY A 20 -18.78 -10.96 -12.02
CA GLY A 20 -20.15 -10.86 -12.48
C GLY A 20 -20.69 -12.20 -12.98
N LYS A 21 -21.26 -12.20 -14.18
CA LYS A 21 -21.81 -13.42 -14.80
C LYS A 21 -20.74 -14.31 -15.44
N SER A 22 -19.55 -13.78 -15.67
CA SER A 22 -18.50 -14.45 -16.44
C SER A 22 -17.52 -15.17 -15.54
N GLU A 23 -17.24 -16.41 -15.90
CA GLU A 23 -16.13 -17.20 -15.37
C GLU A 23 -15.18 -17.53 -16.52
N THR A 24 -13.89 -17.22 -16.36
CA THR A 24 -12.93 -17.39 -17.45
C THR A 24 -11.53 -17.69 -16.96
N LEU A 25 -10.77 -18.38 -17.80
CA LEU A 25 -9.36 -18.64 -17.57
C LEU A 25 -8.54 -17.47 -18.09
N ALA A 26 -7.96 -16.70 -17.20
CA ALA A 26 -7.17 -15.52 -17.50
C ALA A 26 -5.67 -15.82 -17.43
N LYS A 27 -4.93 -15.51 -18.49
CA LYS A 27 -3.47 -15.52 -18.50
C LYS A 27 -2.96 -14.24 -17.83
N VAL A 28 -2.31 -14.38 -16.69
CA VAL A 28 -1.81 -13.24 -15.91
C VAL A 28 -0.30 -13.29 -15.74
N LEU A 29 0.32 -12.11 -15.73
CA LEU A 29 1.72 -11.95 -15.36
C LEU A 29 1.90 -12.21 -13.86
N VAL A 30 2.90 -12.98 -13.48
CA VAL A 30 3.32 -13.10 -12.08
C VAL A 30 4.23 -11.92 -11.75
N ASP A 31 3.74 -10.97 -10.95
CA ASP A 31 4.37 -9.67 -10.75
C ASP A 31 4.56 -9.34 -9.27
N ASN A 32 5.73 -9.65 -8.73
CA ASN A 32 6.08 -9.32 -7.34
C ASN A 32 6.28 -7.80 -7.10
N GLY A 33 6.43 -7.01 -8.16
CA GLY A 33 6.54 -5.55 -8.08
C GLY A 33 5.18 -4.86 -7.94
N ASN A 34 4.08 -5.55 -8.24
CA ASN A 34 2.74 -5.06 -8.05
C ASN A 34 2.25 -5.40 -6.63
N SER A 35 1.92 -4.39 -5.83
CA SER A 35 1.44 -4.58 -4.44
C SER A 35 -0.02 -5.05 -4.33
N ASP A 36 -0.83 -4.91 -5.39
CA ASP A 36 -2.22 -5.35 -5.39
C ASP A 36 -2.35 -6.88 -5.43
N ALA A 37 -3.56 -7.39 -5.23
CA ALA A 37 -3.82 -8.82 -5.29
C ALA A 37 -3.92 -9.30 -6.74
N LEU A 38 -4.76 -8.64 -7.52
CA LEU A 38 -5.04 -8.99 -8.91
C LEU A 38 -5.34 -7.73 -9.72
N TRP A 39 -4.76 -7.65 -10.91
CA TRP A 39 -5.15 -6.70 -11.94
C TRP A 39 -5.83 -7.45 -13.07
N LEU A 40 -6.95 -6.92 -13.59
CA LEU A 40 -7.65 -7.42 -14.75
C LEU A 40 -7.90 -6.30 -15.75
N PHE A 41 -7.62 -6.55 -17.02
CA PHE A 41 -7.74 -5.58 -18.10
C PHE A 41 -9.12 -5.72 -18.77
N ALA A 42 -10.18 -5.27 -18.07
CA ALA A 42 -11.55 -5.36 -18.54
C ALA A 42 -11.79 -4.65 -19.89
N ASN A 43 -11.04 -3.58 -20.15
CA ASN A 43 -11.09 -2.83 -21.42
C ASN A 43 -10.49 -3.56 -22.62
N ARG A 44 -9.79 -4.67 -22.41
CA ARG A 44 -9.19 -5.49 -23.48
C ARG A 44 -10.01 -6.72 -23.84
N THR A 45 -10.98 -7.04 -23.02
CA THR A 45 -11.85 -8.19 -23.20
C THR A 45 -13.29 -7.80 -22.86
N ASN A 46 -14.24 -8.21 -23.67
CA ASN A 46 -15.66 -8.04 -23.35
C ASN A 46 -16.18 -9.09 -22.34
N ILE A 47 -15.27 -9.89 -21.77
CA ILE A 47 -15.62 -11.04 -20.93
C ILE A 47 -15.52 -10.68 -19.45
N ILE A 48 -14.55 -9.82 -19.07
CA ILE A 48 -14.34 -9.42 -17.68
C ILE A 48 -15.24 -8.22 -17.37
N GLU A 49 -16.19 -8.40 -16.48
CA GLU A 49 -17.07 -7.34 -16.01
C GLU A 49 -16.43 -6.64 -14.80
N ILE A 50 -16.44 -5.31 -14.80
CA ILE A 50 -16.08 -4.54 -13.60
C ILE A 50 -17.26 -4.63 -12.64
N PRO A 51 -17.07 -5.06 -11.39
CA PRO A 51 -18.17 -5.15 -10.41
C PRO A 51 -18.95 -3.83 -10.30
N SER A 52 -20.24 -3.87 -10.14
CA SER A 52 -21.08 -2.67 -9.99
C SER A 52 -20.69 -1.85 -8.77
N LYS A 53 -20.32 -2.52 -7.67
CA LYS A 53 -19.73 -1.88 -6.50
C LYS A 53 -18.21 -1.76 -6.72
N ASN A 54 -17.78 -0.59 -7.14
CA ASN A 54 -16.38 -0.26 -7.38
C ASN A 54 -16.09 1.19 -6.97
N ILE A 55 -14.83 1.50 -6.81
CA ILE A 55 -14.34 2.85 -6.51
C ILE A 55 -13.26 3.23 -7.51
N PRO A 56 -13.23 4.50 -7.98
CA PRO A 56 -12.07 5.02 -8.70
C PRO A 56 -10.89 5.12 -7.73
N ASP A 57 -9.71 4.74 -8.20
CA ASP A 57 -8.51 4.73 -7.36
C ASP A 57 -7.24 4.94 -8.17
N PHE A 58 -6.21 5.45 -7.49
CA PHE A 58 -4.84 5.38 -7.95
C PHE A 58 -4.35 3.94 -7.75
N LEU A 59 -3.86 3.30 -8.80
CA LEU A 59 -3.45 1.89 -8.78
C LEU A 59 -1.94 1.71 -8.62
N GLY A 60 -1.17 2.77 -8.81
CA GLY A 60 0.28 2.72 -8.67
C GLY A 60 1.00 3.61 -9.68
N ARG A 61 2.33 3.51 -9.67
CA ARG A 61 3.20 4.19 -10.64
C ARG A 61 3.97 3.16 -11.44
N GLY A 62 3.80 3.17 -12.75
CA GLY A 62 4.58 2.37 -13.68
C GLY A 62 5.70 3.18 -14.33
N PHE A 63 6.46 2.55 -15.23
CA PHE A 63 7.49 3.23 -16.01
C PHE A 63 6.95 4.40 -16.85
N SER A 64 5.69 4.30 -17.30
CA SER A 64 5.02 5.32 -18.13
C SER A 64 4.29 6.39 -17.31
N GLY A 65 4.39 6.37 -15.98
CA GLY A 65 3.73 7.34 -15.11
C GLY A 65 2.67 6.74 -14.19
N ASN A 66 1.78 7.59 -13.72
CA ASN A 66 0.71 7.22 -12.81
C ASN A 66 -0.35 6.36 -13.49
N ILE A 67 -0.83 5.34 -12.80
CA ILE A 67 -1.83 4.40 -13.26
C ILE A 67 -3.09 4.61 -12.44
N TYR A 68 -4.18 4.90 -13.12
CA TYR A 68 -5.50 5.06 -12.53
C TYR A 68 -6.45 4.00 -13.05
N GLY A 69 -7.57 3.83 -12.35
CA GLY A 69 -8.59 2.87 -12.74
C GLY A 69 -9.63 2.70 -11.63
N LYS A 70 -10.21 1.52 -11.58
CA LYS A 70 -11.22 1.16 -10.59
C LYS A 70 -10.73 0.01 -9.72
N LYS A 71 -11.14 -0.01 -8.45
CA LYS A 71 -11.03 -1.18 -7.58
C LYS A 71 -12.42 -1.71 -7.26
N GLY A 72 -12.55 -3.03 -7.24
CA GLY A 72 -13.78 -3.72 -6.88
C GLY A 72 -13.47 -5.10 -6.31
N ARG A 73 -14.50 -5.79 -5.78
CA ARG A 73 -14.37 -7.18 -5.33
C ARG A 73 -15.00 -8.08 -6.37
N ILE A 74 -14.20 -9.02 -6.90
CA ILE A 74 -14.74 -10.10 -7.71
C ILE A 74 -15.08 -11.29 -6.81
N GLU A 75 -15.92 -12.19 -7.29
CA GLU A 75 -16.43 -13.31 -6.53
C GLU A 75 -15.31 -14.24 -6.09
N TYR A 76 -14.45 -14.64 -7.03
CA TYR A 76 -13.26 -15.43 -6.72
C TYR A 76 -12.19 -15.41 -7.81
N MET A 77 -11.00 -15.80 -7.39
CA MET A 77 -9.90 -16.23 -8.25
C MET A 77 -9.41 -17.60 -7.78
N LYS A 78 -9.21 -18.53 -8.72
CA LYS A 78 -8.59 -19.83 -8.43
C LYS A 78 -7.23 -19.94 -9.11
N LEU A 79 -6.25 -20.34 -8.34
CA LEU A 79 -4.93 -20.73 -8.79
C LEU A 79 -4.77 -22.24 -8.51
N GLY A 80 -5.14 -23.04 -9.51
CA GLY A 80 -5.27 -24.49 -9.34
C GLY A 80 -6.25 -24.85 -8.23
N LYS A 81 -5.76 -25.52 -7.17
CA LYS A 81 -6.57 -25.89 -6.01
C LYS A 81 -6.80 -24.77 -4.98
N TYR A 82 -6.10 -23.66 -5.11
CA TYR A 82 -6.20 -22.53 -4.18
C TYR A 82 -7.26 -21.56 -4.66
N GLU A 83 -8.24 -21.28 -3.81
CA GLU A 83 -9.33 -20.36 -4.09
C GLU A 83 -9.27 -19.14 -3.17
N PHE A 84 -9.41 -17.97 -3.74
CA PHE A 84 -9.47 -16.68 -3.04
C PHE A 84 -10.81 -16.02 -3.32
N LYS A 85 -11.67 -15.92 -2.31
CA LYS A 85 -13.00 -15.29 -2.42
C LYS A 85 -12.95 -13.81 -2.09
N ASN A 86 -13.88 -13.05 -2.66
CA ASN A 86 -14.01 -11.60 -2.43
C ASN A 86 -12.68 -10.85 -2.60
N ILE A 87 -11.89 -11.28 -3.59
CA ILE A 87 -10.57 -10.72 -3.84
C ILE A 87 -10.70 -9.30 -4.39
N ILE A 88 -9.91 -8.38 -3.82
CA ILE A 88 -9.82 -7.01 -4.31
C ILE A 88 -9.05 -7.03 -5.63
N THR A 89 -9.73 -6.56 -6.66
CA THR A 89 -9.20 -6.54 -8.03
C THR A 89 -9.16 -5.12 -8.53
N SER A 90 -8.05 -4.75 -9.13
CA SER A 90 -7.84 -3.47 -9.80
C SER A 90 -8.09 -3.62 -11.30
N PHE A 91 -8.81 -2.66 -11.86
CA PHE A 91 -9.17 -2.57 -13.26
C PHE A 91 -8.56 -1.27 -13.84
N PRO A 92 -7.31 -1.32 -14.34
CA PRO A 92 -6.69 -0.16 -14.95
C PRO A 92 -7.51 0.38 -16.12
N ASP A 93 -7.53 1.70 -16.29
CA ASP A 93 -8.20 2.33 -17.42
C ASP A 93 -7.50 2.06 -18.76
N SER A 94 -8.14 2.43 -19.86
CA SER A 94 -7.62 2.18 -21.20
C SER A 94 -6.32 2.95 -21.47
N VAL A 95 -6.20 4.16 -20.94
CA VAL A 95 -5.00 4.99 -21.11
C VAL A 95 -3.80 4.33 -20.43
N SER A 96 -3.98 3.81 -19.23
CA SER A 96 -2.94 3.14 -18.45
C SER A 96 -2.47 1.81 -19.08
N THR A 97 -3.28 1.21 -19.95
CA THR A 97 -2.98 -0.08 -20.59
C THR A 97 -2.53 0.01 -22.05
N GLN A 98 -2.48 1.20 -22.65
CA GLN A 98 -2.14 1.39 -24.06
C GLN A 98 -0.78 0.81 -24.45
N ASN A 99 0.22 0.92 -23.58
CA ASN A 99 1.58 0.46 -23.82
C ASN A 99 1.80 -1.03 -23.51
N ILE A 100 0.75 -1.76 -23.09
CA ILE A 100 0.85 -3.19 -22.90
C ILE A 100 0.85 -3.86 -24.28
N ASN A 101 1.91 -4.61 -24.57
CA ASN A 101 2.07 -5.26 -25.85
C ASN A 101 0.86 -6.16 -26.19
N ASN A 102 0.15 -5.82 -27.27
CA ASN A 102 -1.06 -6.50 -27.70
C ASN A 102 -0.80 -7.89 -28.30
N THR A 103 0.46 -8.22 -28.64
CA THR A 103 0.82 -9.54 -29.18
C THR A 103 0.79 -10.65 -28.14
N ILE A 104 0.80 -10.27 -26.86
CA ILE A 104 0.66 -11.21 -25.74
C ILE A 104 -0.80 -11.19 -25.29
N ASP A 105 -1.44 -12.34 -25.32
CA ASP A 105 -2.77 -12.54 -24.74
C ASP A 105 -2.69 -12.49 -23.20
N ARG A 106 -2.39 -11.29 -22.68
CA ARG A 106 -2.29 -10.98 -21.25
C ARG A 106 -3.58 -10.30 -20.79
N TRP A 107 -4.23 -10.92 -19.82
CA TRP A 107 -5.50 -10.44 -19.24
C TRP A 107 -5.30 -9.65 -17.95
N GLY A 108 -4.10 -9.68 -17.38
CA GLY A 108 -3.82 -8.97 -16.14
C GLY A 108 -2.49 -9.34 -15.49
N SER A 109 -2.44 -9.15 -14.16
CA SER A 109 -1.31 -9.55 -13.32
C SER A 109 -1.80 -10.08 -11.99
N ILE A 110 -1.13 -11.12 -11.47
CA ILE A 110 -1.24 -11.52 -10.07
C ILE A 110 -0.10 -10.86 -9.30
N GLY A 111 -0.43 -10.16 -8.21
CA GLY A 111 0.51 -9.32 -7.51
C GLY A 111 0.85 -9.81 -6.10
N GLY A 112 1.66 -9.00 -5.42
CA GLY A 112 2.27 -9.31 -4.13
C GLY A 112 1.26 -9.65 -3.03
N GLU A 113 0.05 -9.07 -3.04
CA GLU A 113 -0.95 -9.38 -2.01
C GLU A 113 -1.43 -10.84 -2.06
N VAL A 114 -1.47 -11.48 -3.23
CA VAL A 114 -1.69 -12.93 -3.35
C VAL A 114 -0.40 -13.69 -3.14
N LEU A 115 0.67 -13.25 -3.79
CA LEU A 115 1.93 -14.00 -3.82
C LEU A 115 2.55 -14.13 -2.42
N ARG A 116 2.46 -13.11 -1.55
CA ARG A 116 2.96 -13.14 -0.15
C ARG A 116 2.29 -14.20 0.74
N ARG A 117 1.20 -14.80 0.27
CA ARG A 117 0.46 -15.87 0.98
C ARG A 117 1.10 -17.24 0.80
N PHE A 118 2.17 -17.31 0.00
CA PHE A 118 2.88 -18.52 -0.32
C PHE A 118 4.38 -18.40 -0.07
N TYR A 119 5.01 -19.53 0.26
CA TYR A 119 6.40 -19.76 -0.05
C TYR A 119 6.46 -20.09 -1.54
N GLN A 120 7.38 -19.44 -2.29
CA GLN A 120 7.44 -19.49 -3.73
C GLN A 120 8.81 -20.00 -4.19
N ILE A 121 8.83 -20.91 -5.17
CA ILE A 121 10.03 -21.33 -5.86
C ILE A 121 9.78 -21.20 -7.36
N PHE A 122 10.53 -20.33 -8.01
CA PHE A 122 10.52 -20.15 -9.46
C PHE A 122 11.59 -21.02 -10.08
N ASP A 123 11.17 -22.05 -10.81
CA ASP A 123 12.03 -22.95 -11.58
C ASP A 123 11.91 -22.60 -13.07
N TYR A 124 12.66 -21.59 -13.46
CA TYR A 124 12.63 -21.09 -14.85
C TYR A 124 13.15 -22.14 -15.84
N LYS A 125 14.10 -22.99 -15.41
CA LYS A 125 14.66 -24.05 -16.25
C LYS A 125 13.58 -25.07 -16.67
N ASN A 126 12.70 -25.41 -15.75
CA ASN A 126 11.65 -26.41 -15.95
C ASN A 126 10.27 -25.77 -16.17
N ASN A 127 10.19 -24.45 -16.39
CA ASN A 127 8.96 -23.71 -16.57
C ASN A 127 7.92 -24.02 -15.51
N ALA A 128 8.30 -23.89 -14.24
CA ALA A 128 7.45 -24.27 -13.11
C ALA A 128 7.50 -23.26 -11.98
N LEU A 129 6.33 -23.01 -11.37
CA LEU A 129 6.18 -22.29 -10.11
C LEU A 129 5.68 -23.27 -9.05
N TYR A 130 6.40 -23.36 -7.94
CA TYR A 130 5.96 -24.13 -6.79
C TYR A 130 5.46 -23.16 -5.72
N LEU A 131 4.25 -23.42 -5.23
CA LEU A 131 3.59 -22.61 -4.20
C LEU A 131 3.22 -23.52 -3.04
N LYS A 132 3.60 -23.08 -1.82
CA LYS A 132 3.17 -23.71 -0.56
C LYS A 132 2.55 -22.62 0.31
N PRO A 133 1.28 -22.77 0.74
CA PRO A 133 0.65 -21.79 1.62
C PRO A 133 1.47 -21.53 2.88
N ASN A 134 1.52 -20.29 3.32
CA ASN A 134 2.12 -19.89 4.57
C ASN A 134 1.05 -19.33 5.54
N LYS A 135 1.46 -18.79 6.69
CA LYS A 135 0.57 -18.25 7.73
C LYS A 135 -0.34 -17.10 7.27
N ASN A 136 -0.07 -16.51 6.11
CA ASN A 136 -0.88 -15.40 5.57
C ASN A 136 -1.97 -15.89 4.63
N PHE A 137 -2.05 -17.20 4.32
CA PHE A 137 -2.93 -17.74 3.28
C PHE A 137 -4.40 -17.38 3.51
N GLU A 138 -4.89 -17.55 4.73
CA GLU A 138 -6.29 -17.31 5.11
C GLU A 138 -6.59 -15.83 5.47
N GLN A 139 -5.62 -14.91 5.34
CA GLN A 139 -5.86 -13.52 5.66
C GLN A 139 -6.87 -12.89 4.69
N GLU A 140 -7.76 -12.06 5.21
CA GLU A 140 -8.69 -11.29 4.41
C GLU A 140 -7.97 -10.30 3.48
N PHE A 141 -8.61 -9.98 2.35
CA PHE A 141 -8.16 -8.90 1.47
C PHE A 141 -8.67 -7.56 2.02
N LEU A 142 -7.74 -6.80 2.58
CA LEU A 142 -8.02 -5.50 3.17
C LEU A 142 -7.56 -4.39 2.22
N TYR A 143 -8.34 -3.32 2.14
CA TYR A 143 -7.96 -2.10 1.44
C TYR A 143 -7.96 -0.91 2.40
N ASP A 144 -7.37 0.19 1.95
CA ASP A 144 -7.36 1.43 2.69
C ASP A 144 -8.76 2.05 2.74
N LYS A 145 -9.29 2.22 3.97
CA LYS A 145 -10.63 2.77 4.24
C LYS A 145 -10.60 4.26 4.54
N SER A 146 -9.42 4.85 4.62
CA SER A 146 -9.26 6.30 4.80
C SER A 146 -9.42 7.06 3.50
N GLY A 147 -8.95 6.46 2.40
CA GLY A 147 -8.80 7.09 1.11
C GLY A 147 -7.49 7.85 0.94
N LEU A 148 -6.50 7.59 1.82
CA LEU A 148 -5.18 8.22 1.75
C LEU A 148 -4.17 7.27 1.14
N GLU A 149 -3.32 7.81 0.29
CA GLU A 149 -2.06 7.19 -0.08
C GLU A 149 -0.89 8.04 0.39
N LEU A 150 -0.02 7.41 1.14
CA LEU A 150 1.17 8.03 1.69
C LEU A 150 2.40 7.52 0.95
N GLN A 151 3.35 8.42 0.73
CA GLN A 151 4.66 8.05 0.20
C GLN A 151 5.78 8.55 1.11
N HIS A 152 6.91 7.87 1.02
CA HIS A 152 8.17 8.35 1.59
C HIS A 152 8.74 9.42 0.67
N GLU A 153 8.93 10.64 1.19
CA GLU A 153 9.37 11.82 0.41
C GLU A 153 10.80 12.24 0.75
N GLY A 154 11.64 11.30 1.14
CA GLY A 154 13.00 11.58 1.54
C GLY A 154 13.18 11.67 3.05
N MET A 155 14.26 12.31 3.48
CA MET A 155 14.67 12.39 4.87
C MET A 155 14.88 13.84 5.27
N GLU A 156 14.60 14.16 6.55
CA GLU A 156 14.89 15.46 7.14
C GLU A 156 15.71 15.30 8.42
N TRP A 157 16.53 16.32 8.73
CA TRP A 157 17.23 16.39 10.00
C TRP A 157 16.27 16.82 11.10
N VAL A 158 16.09 15.96 12.10
CA VAL A 158 15.28 16.27 13.28
C VAL A 158 16.20 16.41 14.48
N GLU A 159 16.09 17.55 15.15
CA GLU A 159 16.75 17.80 16.42
C GLU A 159 15.92 17.19 17.56
N GLU A 160 16.52 16.26 18.29
CA GLU A 160 15.93 15.67 19.49
C GLU A 160 16.71 16.13 20.73
N ARG A 161 16.03 16.76 21.67
CA ARG A 161 16.60 17.09 22.98
C ARG A 161 16.70 15.84 23.83
N ILE A 162 17.91 15.50 24.25
CA ILE A 162 18.19 14.34 25.09
C ILE A 162 18.58 14.82 26.48
N GLU A 163 17.93 14.29 27.49
CA GLU A 163 18.35 14.48 28.86
C GLU A 163 19.62 13.64 29.11
N VAL A 164 20.76 14.30 29.32
CA VAL A 164 22.01 13.60 29.66
C VAL A 164 22.01 13.43 31.17
N ARG A 165 21.62 12.25 31.63
CA ARG A 165 21.84 11.85 33.03
C ARG A 165 23.32 11.53 33.21
N GLY A 166 24.10 12.55 33.56
CA GLY A 166 25.48 12.36 33.95
C GLY A 166 25.57 11.55 35.24
N HIS A 167 26.32 10.45 35.23
CA HIS A 167 26.72 9.74 36.46
C HIS A 167 27.81 10.50 37.18
N TYR A 168 27.68 11.82 37.28
CA TYR A 168 28.59 12.60 38.15
C TYR A 168 28.08 12.49 39.60
N LYS A 169 28.87 11.78 40.46
CA LYS A 169 28.74 11.84 41.90
C LYS A 169 29.30 13.20 42.38
N GLY A 170 28.67 14.29 42.03
CA GLY A 170 29.06 15.63 42.44
C GLY A 170 28.08 16.69 41.92
N GLU A 171 27.95 17.76 42.66
CA GLU A 171 27.19 18.92 42.18
C GLU A 171 28.05 19.65 41.12
N VAL A 172 27.46 19.84 39.96
CA VAL A 172 28.11 20.60 38.85
C VAL A 172 27.53 22.02 38.90
N PHE A 173 28.40 23.01 38.98
CA PHE A 173 28.06 24.42 38.94
C PHE A 173 28.53 25.00 37.62
N ASP A 174 27.79 25.95 37.06
CA ASP A 174 28.18 26.70 35.91
C ASP A 174 29.25 27.76 36.27
N GLY A 175 29.76 28.49 35.24
CA GLY A 175 30.79 29.53 35.46
C GLY A 175 30.33 30.73 36.29
N THR A 176 29.03 30.79 36.68
CA THR A 176 28.43 31.81 37.55
C THR A 176 28.21 31.31 38.96
N GLY A 177 28.47 30.01 39.22
CA GLY A 177 28.24 29.38 40.52
C GLY A 177 26.80 28.87 40.74
N GLU A 178 25.95 28.84 39.70
CA GLU A 178 24.66 28.22 39.78
C GLU A 178 24.73 26.71 39.54
N LYS A 179 23.95 25.95 40.33
CA LYS A 179 23.90 24.49 40.21
C LYS A 179 23.23 24.06 38.94
N ILE A 180 23.97 23.38 38.05
CA ILE A 180 23.40 22.77 36.85
C ILE A 180 22.61 21.52 37.26
N THR A 181 21.31 21.62 37.28
CA THR A 181 20.42 20.52 37.68
C THR A 181 20.08 19.57 36.51
N ASN A 182 20.16 20.04 35.27
CA ASN A 182 19.87 19.24 34.09
C ASN A 182 20.77 19.66 32.92
N SER A 183 21.63 18.76 32.48
CA SER A 183 22.34 18.94 31.20
C SER A 183 21.55 18.31 30.06
N PHE A 184 21.33 19.08 28.99
CA PHE A 184 20.69 18.62 27.78
C PHE A 184 21.71 18.54 26.66
N ALA A 185 21.67 17.46 25.89
CA ALA A 185 22.37 17.35 24.63
C ALA A 185 21.35 17.36 23.49
N TYR A 186 21.75 17.86 22.36
CA TYR A 186 20.98 17.80 21.14
C TYR A 186 21.51 16.68 20.25
N LYS A 187 20.61 15.79 19.83
CA LYS A 187 20.94 14.74 18.87
C LYS A 187 20.23 15.08 17.56
N PHE A 188 20.99 15.04 16.48
CA PHE A 188 20.46 15.21 15.13
C PHE A 188 20.37 13.85 14.47
N ASP A 189 19.19 13.44 14.06
CA ASP A 189 18.96 12.19 13.34
C ASP A 189 18.24 12.49 12.02
N LEU A 190 18.62 11.76 10.96
CA LEU A 190 17.85 11.73 9.72
C LEU A 190 16.59 10.91 9.91
N LYS A 191 15.44 11.51 9.73
CA LYS A 191 14.12 10.87 9.89
C LYS A 191 13.33 10.88 8.57
N PRO A 192 12.56 9.82 8.30
CA PRO A 192 11.75 9.76 7.09
C PRO A 192 10.63 10.79 7.09
N ILE A 193 10.42 11.42 5.95
CA ILE A 193 9.27 12.28 5.68
C ILE A 193 8.19 11.46 4.99
N TYR A 194 6.97 11.51 5.49
CA TYR A 194 5.80 10.92 4.86
C TYR A 194 4.86 12.01 4.39
N LYS A 195 4.52 12.02 3.10
CA LYS A 195 3.55 12.95 2.53
C LYS A 195 2.34 12.22 1.97
N ILE A 196 1.22 12.91 1.95
CA ILE A 196 0.02 12.44 1.27
C ILE A 196 0.26 12.61 -0.24
N PHE A 197 0.32 11.48 -0.93
CA PHE A 197 0.51 11.43 -2.39
C PHE A 197 -0.82 11.51 -3.14
N ASN A 198 -1.87 10.87 -2.59
CA ASN A 198 -3.19 10.89 -3.18
C ASN A 198 -4.27 10.91 -2.10
N VAL A 199 -5.37 11.62 -2.37
CA VAL A 199 -6.59 11.62 -1.57
C VAL A 199 -7.72 11.17 -2.49
N ARG A 200 -8.32 10.01 -2.17
CA ARG A 200 -9.41 9.44 -2.96
C ARG A 200 -10.65 10.31 -2.85
N THR A 201 -11.27 10.60 -4.00
CA THR A 201 -12.52 11.33 -4.08
C THR A 201 -13.64 10.62 -3.31
N SER A 202 -14.49 11.39 -2.64
CA SER A 202 -15.60 10.92 -1.79
C SER A 202 -15.16 10.05 -0.61
N SER A 203 -13.89 10.12 -0.22
CA SER A 203 -13.35 9.41 0.93
C SER A 203 -13.55 10.18 2.24
N SER A 204 -13.38 9.48 3.36
CA SER A 204 -13.40 10.10 4.69
C SER A 204 -12.26 11.10 4.88
N ALA A 205 -11.11 10.86 4.26
CA ALA A 205 -9.97 11.77 4.30
C ALA A 205 -10.23 13.08 3.53
N GLU A 206 -10.83 12.98 2.33
CA GLU A 206 -11.22 14.16 1.55
C GLU A 206 -12.26 14.99 2.30
N ALA A 207 -13.31 14.34 2.83
CA ALA A 207 -14.34 15.01 3.62
C ALA A 207 -13.80 15.70 4.88
N ALA A 208 -12.70 15.19 5.43
CA ALA A 208 -12.01 15.80 6.57
C ALA A 208 -11.04 16.93 6.17
N GLY A 209 -10.88 17.23 4.88
CA GLY A 209 -10.07 18.33 4.38
C GLY A 209 -8.58 18.01 4.24
N LEU A 210 -8.18 16.73 4.20
CA LEU A 210 -6.83 16.32 3.86
C LEU A 210 -6.52 16.62 2.39
N LYS A 211 -5.29 16.98 2.10
CA LYS A 211 -4.84 17.38 0.77
C LYS A 211 -3.56 16.67 0.36
N VAL A 212 -3.36 16.56 -0.94
CA VAL A 212 -2.08 16.15 -1.51
C VAL A 212 -0.98 17.10 -1.06
N ASN A 213 0.20 16.57 -0.78
CA ASN A 213 1.38 17.23 -0.22
C ASN A 213 1.31 17.61 1.28
N ASP A 214 0.23 17.31 1.99
CA ASP A 214 0.25 17.37 3.46
C ASP A 214 1.34 16.43 3.98
N GLN A 215 2.25 16.94 4.82
CA GLN A 215 3.26 16.11 5.48
C GLN A 215 2.67 15.55 6.77
N LEU A 216 2.73 14.23 6.94
CA LEU A 216 2.23 13.57 8.14
C LEU A 216 3.20 13.76 9.31
N ILE A 217 2.78 14.46 10.35
CA ILE A 217 3.53 14.66 11.58
C ILE A 217 3.24 13.55 12.59
N SER A 218 1.96 13.27 12.83
CA SER A 218 1.56 12.23 13.78
C SER A 218 0.29 11.51 13.36
N ILE A 219 0.14 10.27 13.83
CA ILE A 219 -1.07 9.45 13.68
C ILE A 219 -1.44 8.81 15.04
N ASN A 220 -2.66 9.07 15.51
CA ASN A 220 -3.18 8.57 16.78
C ASN A 220 -2.22 8.85 17.95
N GLY A 221 -1.60 10.05 17.98
CA GLY A 221 -0.66 10.50 19.01
C GLY A 221 0.75 9.91 18.89
N LYS A 222 1.04 9.12 17.86
CA LYS A 222 2.39 8.61 17.58
C LYS A 222 3.05 9.44 16.49
N ILE A 223 4.27 9.85 16.70
CA ILE A 223 5.06 10.62 15.73
C ILE A 223 5.31 9.76 14.48
N ALA A 224 5.03 10.30 13.30
CA ALA A 224 5.06 9.55 12.05
C ALA A 224 6.45 9.01 11.71
N TYR A 225 7.50 9.80 11.87
CA TYR A 225 8.86 9.36 11.56
C TYR A 225 9.40 8.23 12.47
N LYS A 226 8.72 7.94 13.61
CA LYS A 226 9.02 6.79 14.49
C LYS A 226 8.32 5.50 14.05
N MET A 227 7.59 5.55 12.95
CA MET A 227 6.83 4.42 12.41
C MET A 227 7.29 4.12 10.99
N SER A 228 7.20 2.85 10.57
CA SER A 228 7.33 2.52 9.16
C SER A 228 6.05 2.86 8.38
N LEU A 229 6.16 3.07 7.07
CA LEU A 229 5.00 3.30 6.20
C LEU A 229 3.98 2.15 6.29
N ASP A 230 4.46 0.90 6.41
CA ASP A 230 3.61 -0.28 6.60
C ASP A 230 2.80 -0.21 7.91
N GLN A 231 3.43 0.23 9.01
CA GLN A 231 2.72 0.42 10.28
C GLN A 231 1.63 1.49 10.19
N ILE A 232 1.91 2.60 9.49
CA ILE A 232 0.94 3.67 9.27
C ILE A 232 -0.21 3.15 8.39
N THR A 233 0.10 2.49 7.28
CA THR A 233 -0.89 1.92 6.36
C THR A 233 -1.80 0.89 7.04
N LYS A 234 -1.26 0.08 7.94
CA LYS A 234 -2.08 -0.87 8.74
C LYS A 234 -3.11 -0.16 9.61
N LEU A 235 -2.79 1.02 10.16
CA LEU A 235 -3.77 1.79 10.94
C LEU A 235 -4.92 2.29 10.06
N LEU A 236 -4.63 2.68 8.81
CA LEU A 236 -5.60 3.17 7.82
C LEU A 236 -6.47 2.04 7.23
N ARG A 237 -6.01 0.79 7.31
CA ARG A 237 -6.76 -0.43 6.98
C ARG A 237 -7.53 -1.03 8.16
N GLY A 238 -7.63 -0.30 9.25
CA GLY A 238 -8.27 -0.73 10.49
C GLY A 238 -9.75 -1.09 10.35
N PRO A 239 -10.40 -1.48 11.46
CA PRO A 239 -11.84 -1.74 11.48
C PRO A 239 -12.65 -0.53 11.00
N GLU A 240 -13.83 -0.80 10.45
CA GLU A 240 -14.80 0.24 10.11
C GLU A 240 -15.14 1.08 11.35
N ASP A 241 -15.51 2.33 11.12
CA ASP A 241 -15.83 3.33 12.15
C ASP A 241 -14.69 3.69 13.11
N LYS A 242 -13.52 3.07 12.98
CA LYS A 242 -12.36 3.48 13.79
C LYS A 242 -12.00 4.92 13.50
N ILE A 243 -11.85 5.69 14.60
CA ILE A 243 -11.42 7.08 14.51
C ILE A 243 -9.92 7.13 14.27
N ILE A 244 -9.51 7.88 13.27
CA ILE A 244 -8.14 8.24 12.98
C ILE A 244 -7.94 9.72 13.32
N LYS A 245 -6.90 10.00 14.10
CA LYS A 245 -6.47 11.36 14.42
C LYS A 245 -5.12 11.57 13.77
N LEU A 246 -5.03 12.55 12.90
CA LEU A 246 -3.79 12.95 12.23
C LEU A 246 -3.41 14.35 12.69
N GLU A 247 -2.13 14.62 12.66
CA GLU A 247 -1.58 15.97 12.63
C GLU A 247 -0.73 16.06 11.36
N VAL A 248 -1.02 17.05 10.53
CA VAL A 248 -0.30 17.27 9.27
C VAL A 248 0.29 18.66 9.22
N LEU A 249 1.43 18.81 8.56
CA LEU A 249 2.04 20.09 8.26
C LEU A 249 1.61 20.51 6.85
N ARG A 250 0.96 21.68 6.76
CA ARG A 250 0.53 22.30 5.50
C ARG A 250 0.92 23.78 5.55
N ASP A 251 1.68 24.25 4.57
CA ASP A 251 2.13 25.65 4.47
C ASP A 251 2.78 26.16 5.77
N GLY A 252 3.61 25.32 6.39
CA GLY A 252 4.30 25.64 7.64
C GLY A 252 3.43 25.58 8.91
N LYS A 253 2.16 25.22 8.80
CA LYS A 253 1.22 25.16 9.95
C LYS A 253 0.83 23.72 10.27
N ALA A 254 0.89 23.33 11.54
CA ALA A 254 0.38 22.07 12.03
C ALA A 254 -1.15 22.12 12.11
N ILE A 255 -1.82 21.17 11.44
CA ILE A 255 -3.28 21.10 11.36
C ILE A 255 -3.73 19.76 11.93
N PRO A 256 -4.50 19.75 13.05
CA PRO A 256 -5.12 18.56 13.56
C PRO A 256 -6.34 18.19 12.72
N ILE A 257 -6.41 16.92 12.30
CA ILE A 257 -7.51 16.39 11.50
C ILE A 257 -8.01 15.09 12.12
N ARG A 258 -9.32 14.89 12.07
CA ARG A 258 -9.97 13.70 12.61
C ARG A 258 -11.05 13.21 11.68
N PHE A 259 -11.05 11.90 11.39
CA PHE A 259 -12.08 11.26 10.58
C PHE A 259 -12.31 9.80 11.01
N ARG A 260 -13.36 9.17 10.47
CA ARG A 260 -13.65 7.76 10.69
C ARG A 260 -13.31 6.96 9.44
N LEU A 261 -12.76 5.76 9.64
CA LEU A 261 -12.58 4.80 8.54
C LEU A 261 -13.95 4.34 8.05
N ARG A 262 -14.17 4.35 6.74
CA ARG A 262 -15.42 3.90 6.12
C ARG A 262 -15.17 2.93 4.98
N THR A 263 -15.95 1.86 4.98
CA THR A 263 -15.92 0.87 3.90
C THR A 263 -16.59 1.46 2.66
N MET A 264 -15.86 1.44 1.55
CA MET A 264 -16.35 1.89 0.24
C MET A 264 -16.57 0.71 -0.73
N LEU A 265 -15.91 -0.46 -0.48
CA LEU A 265 -15.98 -1.70 -1.27
C LEU A 265 -16.69 -2.83 -0.53
#